data_35b4e1b8d92defd4d9de87575b34c2c0
#
_entry.id   35b4e1b8d92defd4d9de87575b34c2c0
#
_cell.length_a   1.000
_cell.length_b   1.000
_cell.length_c   1.000
_cell.angle_alpha   90.00
_cell.angle_beta   90.00
_cell.angle_gamma   90.00
#
_symmetry.space_group_name_H-M   'P 1'
#
loop_
_entity.id
_entity.type
_entity.pdbx_description
1 polymer ?
#
loop_
_entity_poly.entity_id
_entity_poly.type
_entity_poly.pdbx_seq_one_letter_code
_entity_poly.pdbx_strand_id
1 'polypeptide(L)'
;YTVNQVINLNEGCFSDIGGLRSNISIAYKTIIENAIGGKGDDTLIGNPFDNNLIGGDGNDLFYGGDGNDLFYGGSGNDVIYGELGNDVLYGDDGDDMLIDYYGANMLDGGKGNDRICVASTDRGLPGRNIILGGEGDDEIYLGTGTHRITGGQGNDAFNFFCYEGVESNSSIWDFEKNKDKITLITRDYRKVDISKMKKVDKLSGSKNEFSLNHNKPANKTIIDVSTSSNDNKSIVHIEIVGIFNHDELFAV
;
A
#
# COMPACT_ATOMS: atom_id res chain seq x y z
N TYR A 1 -23.31 -9.85 15.61
CA TYR A 1 -23.57 -8.79 16.61
C TYR A 1 -23.75 -7.44 15.90
N THR A 2 -24.38 -6.48 16.59
CA THR A 2 -24.65 -5.13 16.06
C THR A 2 -23.97 -4.04 16.91
N VAL A 3 -23.08 -4.43 17.78
CA VAL A 3 -22.30 -3.56 18.66
C VAL A 3 -20.82 -3.83 18.44
N ASN A 4 -20.03 -2.80 18.63
CA ASN A 4 -18.59 -2.86 18.48
C ASN A 4 -17.98 -3.96 19.35
N GLN A 5 -17.06 -4.71 18.81
CA GLN A 5 -16.38 -5.80 19.48
C GLN A 5 -14.86 -5.58 19.45
N VAL A 6 -14.17 -6.20 20.39
CA VAL A 6 -12.72 -6.38 20.32
C VAL A 6 -12.46 -7.87 20.35
N ILE A 7 -11.95 -8.42 19.26
CA ILE A 7 -11.61 -9.84 19.12
C ILE A 7 -10.09 -9.96 19.08
N ASN A 8 -9.50 -10.62 20.07
CA ASN A 8 -8.06 -10.83 20.15
C ASN A 8 -7.76 -12.32 20.13
N LEU A 9 -7.06 -12.79 19.10
CA LEU A 9 -6.76 -14.20 18.87
C LEU A 9 -5.47 -14.68 19.58
N ASN A 10 -4.77 -13.80 20.27
CA ASN A 10 -3.58 -14.17 21.03
C ASN A 10 -3.92 -15.00 22.28
N GLU A 11 -3.11 -16.02 22.56
CA GLU A 11 -3.23 -16.83 23.76
C GLU A 11 -3.11 -15.99 25.04
N GLY A 12 -3.93 -16.28 26.04
CA GLY A 12 -3.96 -15.55 27.30
C GLY A 12 -4.60 -14.16 27.24
N CYS A 13 -4.99 -13.68 26.07
CA CYS A 13 -5.67 -12.40 25.90
C CYS A 13 -7.18 -12.51 26.07
N PHE A 14 -7.82 -11.37 26.33
CA PHE A 14 -9.27 -11.26 26.48
C PHE A 14 -9.88 -10.50 25.31
N SER A 15 -11.10 -10.88 24.94
CA SER A 15 -11.93 -10.23 23.95
C SER A 15 -13.19 -9.63 24.57
N ASP A 16 -13.70 -8.56 23.96
CA ASP A 16 -14.94 -7.88 24.33
C ASP A 16 -16.02 -8.23 23.30
N ILE A 17 -16.94 -9.13 23.62
CA ILE A 17 -17.91 -9.67 22.69
C ILE A 17 -19.34 -9.36 23.13
N GLY A 18 -20.16 -8.90 22.18
CA GLY A 18 -21.59 -8.65 22.41
C GLY A 18 -21.87 -7.51 23.40
N GLY A 19 -20.99 -6.52 23.47
CA GLY A 19 -21.10 -5.37 24.39
C GLY A 19 -20.65 -5.65 25.83
N LEU A 20 -20.09 -6.83 26.10
CA LEU A 20 -19.49 -7.18 27.39
C LEU A 20 -17.97 -7.03 27.33
N ARG A 21 -17.32 -6.71 28.44
CA ARG A 21 -15.86 -6.54 28.51
C ARG A 21 -15.17 -7.78 29.03
N SER A 22 -14.04 -8.14 28.43
CA SER A 22 -13.15 -9.24 28.82
C SER A 22 -13.90 -10.55 29.11
N ASN A 23 -14.92 -10.85 28.31
CA ASN A 23 -15.84 -11.95 28.55
C ASN A 23 -15.44 -13.26 27.86
N ILE A 24 -14.49 -13.20 26.93
CA ILE A 24 -13.91 -14.38 26.28
C ILE A 24 -12.39 -14.29 26.38
N SER A 25 -11.72 -15.39 26.70
CA SER A 25 -10.27 -15.50 26.66
C SER A 25 -9.84 -16.79 25.97
N ILE A 26 -8.68 -16.71 25.30
CA ILE A 26 -8.07 -17.86 24.66
C ILE A 26 -7.08 -18.50 25.63
N ALA A 27 -7.22 -19.80 25.84
CA ALA A 27 -6.33 -20.55 26.72
C ALA A 27 -4.91 -20.61 26.15
N TYR A 28 -3.91 -20.67 27.03
CA TYR A 28 -2.51 -20.87 26.62
C TYR A 28 -2.36 -22.14 25.77
N LYS A 29 -1.53 -22.05 24.73
CA LYS A 29 -1.28 -23.12 23.75
C LYS A 29 -2.49 -23.48 22.88
N THR A 30 -3.47 -22.61 22.81
CA THR A 30 -4.59 -22.70 21.86
C THR A 30 -4.34 -21.74 20.72
N ILE A 31 -4.40 -22.23 19.49
CA ILE A 31 -4.31 -21.44 18.28
C ILE A 31 -5.71 -21.27 17.72
N ILE A 32 -6.11 -20.02 17.48
CA ILE A 32 -7.33 -19.66 16.78
C ILE A 32 -6.93 -18.75 15.62
N GLU A 33 -7.30 -19.15 14.41
CA GLU A 33 -6.82 -18.53 13.18
C GLU A 33 -7.87 -17.63 12.52
N ASN A 34 -9.15 -17.72 12.93
CA ASN A 34 -10.22 -17.01 12.25
C ASN A 34 -11.04 -16.15 13.22
N ALA A 35 -11.39 -14.93 12.78
CA ALA A 35 -12.31 -14.05 13.49
C ALA A 35 -13.28 -13.38 12.52
N ILE A 36 -14.50 -13.17 12.98
CA ILE A 36 -15.54 -12.42 12.28
C ILE A 36 -16.15 -11.42 13.25
N GLY A 37 -16.10 -10.13 12.91
CA GLY A 37 -16.65 -9.03 13.69
C GLY A 37 -18.17 -8.99 13.67
N GLY A 38 -18.76 -8.41 12.65
CA GLY A 38 -20.22 -8.39 12.51
C GLY A 38 -20.79 -7.13 11.91
N LYS A 39 -21.52 -6.33 12.71
CA LYS A 39 -22.18 -5.09 12.29
C LYS A 39 -21.86 -3.94 13.23
N GLY A 40 -20.73 -3.62 13.47
CA GLY A 40 -20.32 -2.55 14.35
C GLY A 40 -18.88 -2.22 14.03
N ASP A 41 -18.38 -1.12 14.50
CA ASP A 41 -16.97 -0.80 14.31
C ASP A 41 -16.13 -1.71 15.22
N ASP A 42 -15.63 -2.79 14.65
CA ASP A 42 -14.97 -3.86 15.40
C ASP A 42 -13.44 -3.69 15.39
N THR A 43 -12.77 -4.30 16.36
CA THR A 43 -11.30 -4.41 16.37
C THR A 43 -10.91 -5.87 16.38
N LEU A 44 -10.22 -6.32 15.33
CA LEU A 44 -9.76 -7.69 15.17
C LEU A 44 -8.24 -7.73 15.26
N ILE A 45 -7.73 -8.52 16.21
CA ILE A 45 -6.29 -8.65 16.47
C ILE A 45 -5.90 -10.11 16.26
N GLY A 46 -5.10 -10.37 15.25
CA GLY A 46 -4.54 -11.68 14.92
C GLY A 46 -3.48 -12.15 15.91
N ASN A 47 -2.74 -13.15 15.54
CA ASN A 47 -1.68 -13.76 16.33
C ASN A 47 -0.49 -14.15 15.41
N PRO A 48 0.60 -14.74 15.91
CA PRO A 48 1.77 -15.07 15.07
C PRO A 48 1.60 -16.25 14.09
N PHE A 49 0.38 -16.57 13.67
CA PHE A 49 0.06 -17.62 12.71
C PHE A 49 -0.80 -17.02 11.60
N ASP A 50 -0.92 -17.71 10.46
CA ASP A 50 -1.75 -17.29 9.34
C ASP A 50 -3.22 -17.14 9.80
N ASN A 51 -3.74 -15.93 9.77
CA ASN A 51 -5.09 -15.60 10.21
C ASN A 51 -6.04 -15.30 9.03
N ASN A 52 -7.34 -15.50 9.26
CA ASN A 52 -8.40 -15.03 8.37
C ASN A 52 -9.35 -14.16 9.17
N LEU A 53 -9.33 -12.87 8.90
CA LEU A 53 -10.03 -11.84 9.66
C LEU A 53 -11.07 -11.15 8.77
N ILE A 54 -12.32 -11.14 9.22
CA ILE A 54 -13.46 -10.56 8.50
C ILE A 54 -14.14 -9.54 9.40
N GLY A 55 -14.20 -8.26 8.99
CA GLY A 55 -14.85 -7.19 9.73
C GLY A 55 -16.37 -7.30 9.66
N GLY A 56 -16.91 -7.02 8.51
CA GLY A 56 -18.35 -7.12 8.24
C GLY A 56 -18.96 -5.80 7.82
N ASP A 57 -20.02 -5.35 8.52
CA ASP A 57 -20.54 -4.00 8.34
C ASP A 57 -19.96 -3.11 9.47
N GLY A 58 -19.46 -1.95 9.19
CA GLY A 58 -18.91 -0.99 10.17
C GLY A 58 -17.54 -0.49 9.75
N ASN A 59 -16.95 0.43 10.53
CA ASN A 59 -15.58 0.88 10.27
C ASN A 59 -14.64 0.07 11.17
N ASP A 60 -14.04 -0.95 10.60
CA ASP A 60 -13.30 -1.95 11.34
C ASP A 60 -11.80 -1.67 11.40
N LEU A 61 -11.14 -2.17 12.43
CA LEU A 61 -9.71 -2.01 12.65
C LEU A 61 -9.05 -3.38 12.80
N PHE A 62 -8.05 -3.65 11.96
CA PHE A 62 -7.36 -4.94 11.92
C PHE A 62 -5.87 -4.81 12.21
N TYR A 63 -5.34 -5.79 12.92
CA TYR A 63 -3.92 -6.04 13.12
C TYR A 63 -3.65 -7.53 12.84
N GLY A 64 -2.86 -7.88 11.83
CA GLY A 64 -2.54 -9.26 11.49
C GLY A 64 -1.62 -9.93 12.48
N GLY A 65 -0.46 -9.39 12.63
CA GLY A 65 0.63 -9.93 13.44
C GLY A 65 1.76 -10.49 12.57
N ASP A 66 2.34 -11.60 13.02
CA ASP A 66 3.21 -12.39 12.15
C ASP A 66 2.31 -13.41 11.41
N GLY A 67 2.72 -13.88 10.24
CA GLY A 67 1.96 -14.88 9.49
C GLY A 67 1.62 -14.39 8.09
N ASN A 68 0.98 -15.23 7.28
CA ASN A 68 0.45 -14.78 5.99
C ASN A 68 -1.05 -14.64 6.15
N ASP A 69 -1.49 -13.44 6.38
CA ASP A 69 -2.85 -13.15 6.82
C ASP A 69 -3.78 -12.79 5.66
N LEU A 70 -5.06 -13.06 5.85
CA LEU A 70 -6.11 -12.75 4.90
C LEU A 70 -7.17 -11.88 5.56
N PHE A 71 -7.42 -10.69 5.00
CA PHE A 71 -8.35 -9.72 5.53
C PHE A 71 -9.46 -9.42 4.53
N TYR A 72 -10.66 -9.28 5.07
CA TYR A 72 -11.82 -8.71 4.40
C TYR A 72 -12.39 -7.62 5.30
N GLY A 73 -12.30 -6.35 4.87
CA GLY A 73 -12.88 -5.21 5.58
C GLY A 73 -14.40 -5.35 5.61
N GLY A 74 -15.00 -5.28 4.46
CA GLY A 74 -16.44 -5.44 4.29
C GLY A 74 -17.12 -4.16 3.87
N SER A 75 -18.06 -3.66 4.64
CA SER A 75 -18.74 -2.40 4.34
C SER A 75 -18.41 -1.35 5.40
N GLY A 76 -17.91 -0.23 5.00
CA GLY A 76 -17.50 0.87 5.87
C GLY A 76 -16.07 1.29 5.61
N ASN A 77 -15.58 2.27 6.34
CA ASN A 77 -14.23 2.78 6.14
C ASN A 77 -13.26 2.05 7.08
N ASP A 78 -12.58 1.06 6.55
CA ASP A 78 -11.78 0.13 7.32
C ASP A 78 -10.31 0.54 7.41
N VAL A 79 -9.62 0.08 8.46
CA VAL A 79 -8.18 0.26 8.60
C VAL A 79 -7.53 -1.10 8.83
N ILE A 80 -6.69 -1.51 7.88
CA ILE A 80 -6.05 -2.84 7.89
C ILE A 80 -4.53 -2.68 7.95
N TYR A 81 -3.92 -3.25 9.00
CA TYR A 81 -2.47 -3.41 9.14
C TYR A 81 -2.13 -4.88 8.93
N GLY A 82 -1.47 -5.23 7.81
CA GLY A 82 -1.00 -6.61 7.54
C GLY A 82 0.10 -7.02 8.49
N GLU A 83 1.05 -6.13 8.76
CA GLU A 83 2.22 -6.29 9.63
C GLU A 83 3.29 -7.20 8.99
N LEU A 84 3.64 -8.38 9.57
CA LEU A 84 4.73 -9.22 9.09
C LEU A 84 4.20 -10.45 8.35
N GLY A 85 4.51 -10.57 7.06
CA GLY A 85 4.06 -11.73 6.29
C GLY A 85 4.00 -11.49 4.80
N ASN A 86 3.33 -12.39 4.09
CA ASN A 86 2.88 -12.15 2.74
C ASN A 86 1.36 -12.14 2.77
N ASP A 87 0.81 -10.96 2.92
CA ASP A 87 -0.56 -10.76 3.33
C ASP A 87 -1.47 -10.44 2.13
N VAL A 88 -2.76 -10.70 2.31
CA VAL A 88 -3.80 -10.34 1.34
C VAL A 88 -4.84 -9.48 2.05
N LEU A 89 -4.93 -8.21 1.63
CA LEU A 89 -5.81 -7.22 2.21
C LEU A 89 -6.88 -6.81 1.19
N TYR A 90 -8.14 -7.00 1.53
CA TYR A 90 -9.30 -6.48 0.79
C TYR A 90 -9.99 -5.42 1.67
N GLY A 91 -10.09 -4.17 1.16
CA GLY A 91 -10.90 -3.12 1.79
C GLY A 91 -12.38 -3.38 1.59
N ASP A 92 -12.77 -3.81 0.39
CA ASP A 92 -14.12 -4.05 -0.09
C ASP A 92 -14.92 -2.74 -0.35
N ASP A 93 -16.01 -2.42 0.38
CA ASP A 93 -16.85 -1.24 0.12
C ASP A 93 -16.58 -0.13 1.16
N GLY A 94 -15.99 0.98 0.79
CA GLY A 94 -15.76 2.14 1.66
C GLY A 94 -14.50 2.91 1.31
N ASP A 95 -14.24 4.02 2.01
CA ASP A 95 -12.96 4.72 1.87
C ASP A 95 -11.96 4.12 2.86
N ASP A 96 -11.16 3.16 2.41
CA ASP A 96 -10.35 2.29 3.25
C ASP A 96 -8.90 2.74 3.40
N MET A 97 -8.24 2.26 4.44
CA MET A 97 -6.82 2.45 4.66
C MET A 97 -6.10 1.09 4.82
N LEU A 98 -5.37 0.68 3.78
CA LEU A 98 -4.60 -0.55 3.78
C LEU A 98 -3.11 -0.24 3.93
N ILE A 99 -2.49 -0.83 4.95
CA ILE A 99 -1.10 -0.55 5.32
C ILE A 99 -0.33 -1.85 5.47
N ASP A 100 0.69 -2.02 4.66
CA ASP A 100 1.60 -3.14 4.78
C ASP A 100 3.03 -2.76 4.38
N TYR A 101 3.97 -2.99 5.28
CA TYR A 101 5.36 -2.58 5.09
C TYR A 101 6.33 -3.73 4.85
N TYR A 102 5.89 -4.98 5.04
CA TYR A 102 6.76 -6.13 5.00
C TYR A 102 6.18 -7.25 4.14
N GLY A 103 7.04 -7.94 3.39
CA GLY A 103 6.64 -9.10 2.62
C GLY A 103 6.31 -8.85 1.17
N ALA A 104 5.65 -9.82 0.56
CA ALA A 104 5.17 -9.76 -0.82
C ALA A 104 3.64 -9.85 -0.81
N ASN A 105 3.00 -8.70 -0.75
CA ASN A 105 1.60 -8.57 -0.39
C ASN A 105 0.69 -8.30 -1.59
N MET A 106 -0.59 -8.60 -1.42
CA MET A 106 -1.65 -8.19 -2.33
C MET A 106 -2.63 -7.28 -1.57
N LEU A 107 -2.79 -6.05 -2.05
CA LEU A 107 -3.69 -5.06 -1.48
C LEU A 107 -4.69 -4.63 -2.56
N ASP A 108 -5.97 -4.71 -2.23
CA ASP A 108 -7.09 -4.31 -3.08
C ASP A 108 -7.99 -3.37 -2.27
N GLY A 109 -8.05 -2.09 -2.66
CA GLY A 109 -8.90 -1.11 -2.00
C GLY A 109 -10.36 -1.47 -2.14
N GLY A 110 -10.82 -1.67 -3.36
CA GLY A 110 -12.19 -2.07 -3.63
C GLY A 110 -13.03 -0.96 -4.21
N LYS A 111 -14.07 -0.52 -3.52
CA LYS A 111 -14.87 0.64 -3.90
C LYS A 111 -14.75 1.75 -2.88
N GLY A 112 -14.51 2.95 -3.34
CA GLY A 112 -14.35 4.15 -2.53
C GLY A 112 -13.05 4.84 -2.83
N ASN A 113 -12.69 5.86 -2.05
CA ASN A 113 -11.45 6.57 -2.26
C ASN A 113 -10.43 6.06 -1.25
N ASP A 114 -9.63 5.10 -1.67
CA ASP A 114 -8.80 4.32 -0.80
C ASP A 114 -7.40 4.93 -0.58
N ARG A 115 -6.83 4.61 0.56
CA ARG A 115 -5.44 4.93 0.85
C ARG A 115 -4.64 3.66 1.08
N ILE A 116 -3.73 3.35 0.14
CA ILE A 116 -2.91 2.15 0.17
C ILE A 116 -1.44 2.53 0.40
N CYS A 117 -0.84 2.00 1.47
CA CYS A 117 0.54 2.30 1.87
C CYS A 117 1.39 1.03 1.94
N VAL A 118 2.35 0.91 1.03
CA VAL A 118 3.32 -0.20 0.98
C VAL A 118 4.77 0.30 1.08
N ALA A 119 5.03 1.14 2.04
CA ALA A 119 6.33 1.77 2.22
C ALA A 119 7.23 0.94 3.12
N SER A 120 8.00 0.02 2.57
CA SER A 120 9.09 -0.60 3.35
C SER A 120 10.14 0.46 3.72
N THR A 121 10.27 0.76 5.00
CA THR A 121 11.19 1.79 5.50
C THR A 121 12.48 1.23 6.08
N ASP A 122 12.55 -0.05 6.45
CA ASP A 122 13.74 -0.61 7.11
C ASP A 122 13.94 -2.11 6.89
N ARG A 123 15.16 -2.45 6.46
CA ARG A 123 15.87 -3.73 6.65
C ARG A 123 15.24 -5.02 6.10
N GLY A 124 14.12 -4.96 5.38
CA GLY A 124 13.52 -6.12 4.74
C GLY A 124 14.02 -6.28 3.30
N LEU A 125 13.93 -7.48 2.78
CA LEU A 125 14.04 -7.71 1.34
C LEU A 125 12.96 -6.88 0.65
N PRO A 126 13.28 -6.20 -0.47
CA PRO A 126 12.29 -5.40 -1.18
C PRO A 126 11.09 -6.28 -1.55
N GLY A 127 9.93 -5.96 -1.00
CA GLY A 127 8.69 -6.68 -1.26
C GLY A 127 8.31 -6.64 -2.75
N ARG A 128 7.57 -7.64 -3.17
CA ARG A 128 6.93 -7.67 -4.50
C ARG A 128 5.42 -7.57 -4.29
N ASN A 129 4.91 -6.36 -4.29
CA ASN A 129 3.50 -6.16 -3.99
C ASN A 129 2.67 -6.05 -5.27
N ILE A 130 1.45 -6.55 -5.19
CA ILE A 130 0.39 -6.32 -6.17
C ILE A 130 -0.61 -5.38 -5.51
N ILE A 131 -0.89 -4.25 -6.16
CA ILE A 131 -1.70 -3.18 -5.61
C ILE A 131 -2.79 -2.83 -6.60
N LEU A 132 -4.01 -2.87 -6.15
CA LEU A 132 -5.21 -2.48 -6.87
C LEU A 132 -5.88 -1.36 -6.07
N GLY A 133 -6.07 -0.18 -6.64
CA GLY A 133 -6.88 0.89 -6.05
C GLY A 133 -8.34 0.47 -6.06
N GLY A 134 -8.94 0.40 -7.23
CA GLY A 134 -10.29 -0.10 -7.40
C GLY A 134 -11.22 0.89 -8.08
N GLU A 135 -12.39 1.17 -7.50
CA GLU A 135 -13.32 2.21 -7.95
C GLU A 135 -13.21 3.43 -7.01
N GLY A 136 -12.83 4.58 -7.52
CA GLY A 136 -12.74 5.83 -6.77
C GLY A 136 -11.43 6.57 -7.01
N ASP A 137 -11.25 7.69 -6.35
CA ASP A 137 -10.04 8.50 -6.47
C ASP A 137 -9.03 8.04 -5.40
N ASP A 138 -8.09 7.15 -5.77
CA ASP A 138 -7.23 6.46 -4.83
C ASP A 138 -5.89 7.15 -4.57
N GLU A 139 -5.38 7.03 -3.34
CA GLU A 139 -4.05 7.49 -2.95
C GLU A 139 -3.11 6.31 -2.65
N ILE A 140 -2.19 6.00 -3.55
CA ILE A 140 -1.25 4.88 -3.42
C ILE A 140 0.13 5.40 -3.07
N TYR A 141 0.67 4.97 -1.91
CA TYR A 141 1.98 5.36 -1.38
C TYR A 141 2.95 4.19 -1.47
N LEU A 142 4.03 4.41 -2.21
CA LEU A 142 4.98 3.38 -2.62
C LEU A 142 6.38 3.67 -2.08
N GLY A 143 6.89 2.76 -1.27
CA GLY A 143 8.26 2.80 -0.77
C GLY A 143 9.22 2.03 -1.66
N THR A 144 10.13 1.33 -1.01
CA THR A 144 11.15 0.51 -1.67
C THR A 144 10.59 -0.84 -2.08
N GLY A 145 11.01 -1.36 -3.22
CA GLY A 145 10.59 -2.68 -3.66
C GLY A 145 10.25 -2.75 -5.15
N THR A 146 9.60 -3.83 -5.52
CA THR A 146 9.07 -4.04 -6.86
C THR A 146 7.55 -4.12 -6.78
N HIS A 147 6.86 -3.14 -7.34
CA HIS A 147 5.42 -3.05 -7.22
C HIS A 147 4.74 -3.16 -8.59
N ARG A 148 3.68 -3.94 -8.65
CA ARG A 148 2.75 -3.98 -9.79
C ARG A 148 1.46 -3.30 -9.38
N ILE A 149 1.10 -2.22 -10.08
CA ILE A 149 0.08 -1.28 -9.62
C ILE A 149 -0.95 -1.09 -10.70
N THR A 150 -2.20 -1.10 -10.30
CA THR A 150 -3.38 -0.73 -11.07
C THR A 150 -4.15 0.29 -10.23
N GLY A 151 -4.35 1.50 -10.72
CA GLY A 151 -5.18 2.53 -10.05
C GLY A 151 -6.63 2.13 -10.04
N GLY A 152 -7.16 1.88 -11.23
CA GLY A 152 -8.54 1.49 -11.42
C GLY A 152 -9.38 2.59 -12.04
N GLN A 153 -10.60 2.77 -11.56
CA GLN A 153 -11.50 3.82 -12.05
C GLN A 153 -11.40 5.05 -11.15
N GLY A 154 -11.02 6.19 -11.70
CA GLY A 154 -10.99 7.41 -10.91
C GLY A 154 -9.90 8.38 -11.31
N ASN A 155 -9.49 9.25 -10.39
CA ASN A 155 -8.34 10.13 -10.54
C ASN A 155 -7.29 9.74 -9.50
N ASP A 156 -6.43 8.80 -9.85
CA ASP A 156 -5.55 8.14 -8.91
C ASP A 156 -4.24 8.89 -8.67
N ALA A 157 -3.75 8.84 -7.45
CA ALA A 157 -2.51 9.47 -7.05
C ALA A 157 -1.44 8.45 -6.66
N PHE A 158 -0.45 8.25 -7.51
CA PHE A 158 0.69 7.37 -7.27
C PHE A 158 1.84 8.16 -6.64
N ASN A 159 2.11 7.93 -5.36
CA ASN A 159 3.06 8.66 -4.54
C ASN A 159 4.30 7.80 -4.26
N PHE A 160 5.44 8.11 -4.87
CA PHE A 160 6.69 7.36 -4.73
C PHE A 160 7.62 8.01 -3.73
N PHE A 161 8.00 7.30 -2.69
CA PHE A 161 9.02 7.76 -1.76
C PHE A 161 10.44 7.55 -2.32
N CYS A 162 11.21 8.61 -2.33
CA CYS A 162 12.60 8.61 -2.77
C CYS A 162 13.54 8.57 -1.56
N TYR A 163 13.94 7.38 -1.15
CA TYR A 163 14.87 7.20 -0.02
C TYR A 163 16.32 7.05 -0.51
N GLU A 164 17.27 7.66 0.23
CA GLU A 164 18.69 7.54 -0.10
C GLU A 164 19.20 6.12 0.04
N GLY A 165 19.94 5.65 -0.97
CA GLY A 165 20.59 4.34 -0.97
C GLY A 165 19.68 3.17 -1.33
N VAL A 166 18.47 3.42 -1.81
CA VAL A 166 17.51 2.36 -2.13
C VAL A 166 17.01 2.51 -3.56
N GLU A 167 16.84 1.38 -4.22
CA GLU A 167 16.22 1.29 -5.55
C GLU A 167 14.77 0.81 -5.41
N SER A 168 13.87 1.44 -6.14
CA SER A 168 12.47 1.05 -6.29
C SER A 168 12.18 0.80 -7.77
N ASN A 169 11.53 -0.33 -8.06
CA ASN A 169 11.10 -0.69 -9.40
C ASN A 169 9.59 -0.91 -9.37
N SER A 170 8.85 -0.08 -10.08
CA SER A 170 7.40 -0.16 -10.07
C SER A 170 6.83 -0.09 -11.48
N SER A 171 5.71 -0.76 -11.71
CA SER A 171 4.99 -0.69 -12.98
C SER A 171 3.52 -0.36 -12.76
N ILE A 172 3.06 0.72 -13.39
CA ILE A 172 1.66 1.15 -13.43
C ILE A 172 1.06 0.67 -14.75
N TRP A 173 -0.06 -0.03 -14.68
CA TRP A 173 -0.61 -0.76 -15.82
C TRP A 173 -1.75 -0.05 -16.54
N ASP A 174 -2.43 0.87 -15.88
CA ASP A 174 -3.66 1.50 -16.36
C ASP A 174 -3.68 3.02 -16.23
N PHE A 175 -2.54 3.68 -16.11
CA PHE A 175 -2.43 5.13 -15.95
C PHE A 175 -3.27 5.90 -16.99
N GLU A 176 -4.22 6.68 -16.51
CA GLU A 176 -5.13 7.48 -17.32
C GLU A 176 -4.66 8.94 -17.41
N LYS A 177 -4.33 9.37 -18.63
CA LYS A 177 -3.93 10.75 -18.91
C LYS A 177 -4.99 11.76 -18.47
N ASN A 178 -4.56 12.85 -17.83
CA ASN A 178 -5.38 13.96 -17.31
C ASN A 178 -6.35 13.56 -16.17
N LYS A 179 -6.24 12.37 -15.67
CA LYS A 179 -6.92 11.90 -14.47
C LYS A 179 -5.89 11.58 -13.39
N ASP A 180 -5.01 10.64 -13.68
CA ASP A 180 -4.04 10.15 -12.72
C ASP A 180 -2.83 11.06 -12.56
N LYS A 181 -2.20 10.94 -11.39
CA LYS A 181 -1.08 11.78 -11.02
C LYS A 181 0.06 10.98 -10.40
N ILE A 182 1.30 11.26 -10.84
CA ILE A 182 2.51 10.75 -10.19
C ILE A 182 3.13 11.85 -9.35
N THR A 183 3.45 11.52 -8.10
CA THR A 183 4.16 12.40 -7.17
C THR A 183 5.41 11.69 -6.63
N LEU A 184 6.53 12.39 -6.61
CA LEU A 184 7.74 11.93 -5.95
C LEU A 184 7.87 12.65 -4.60
N ILE A 185 8.14 11.91 -3.53
CA ILE A 185 8.18 12.42 -2.16
C ILE A 185 9.55 12.11 -1.55
N THR A 186 10.22 13.11 -0.99
CA THR A 186 11.48 12.93 -0.27
C THR A 186 11.25 12.38 1.14
N ARG A 187 12.33 11.92 1.81
CA ARG A 187 12.30 11.39 3.18
C ARG A 187 11.69 12.36 4.20
N ASP A 188 11.79 13.64 4.00
CA ASP A 188 11.21 14.69 4.84
C ASP A 188 9.78 15.10 4.39
N TYR A 189 9.12 14.23 3.65
CA TYR A 189 7.74 14.36 3.15
C TYR A 189 7.50 15.59 2.25
N ARG A 190 8.55 16.08 1.57
CA ARG A 190 8.41 17.15 0.59
C ARG A 190 8.23 16.57 -0.81
N LYS A 191 7.31 17.14 -1.57
CA LYS A 191 7.16 16.83 -2.99
C LYS A 191 8.41 17.26 -3.75
N VAL A 192 8.91 16.38 -4.60
CA VAL A 192 10.01 16.68 -5.50
C VAL A 192 9.47 17.52 -6.66
N ASP A 193 10.01 18.71 -6.82
CA ASP A 193 9.69 19.57 -7.96
C ASP A 193 10.53 19.13 -9.18
N ILE A 194 9.95 18.26 -10.00
CA ILE A 194 10.63 17.71 -11.19
C ILE A 194 10.98 18.81 -12.19
N SER A 195 10.24 19.92 -12.22
CA SER A 195 10.56 21.05 -13.10
C SER A 195 11.93 21.65 -12.83
N LYS A 196 12.44 21.52 -11.60
CA LYS A 196 13.77 21.96 -11.17
C LYS A 196 14.86 20.91 -11.33
N MET A 197 14.52 19.70 -11.74
CA MET A 197 15.48 18.64 -11.96
C MET A 197 16.08 18.73 -13.36
N LYS A 198 17.32 18.29 -13.49
CA LYS A 198 18.01 18.22 -14.79
C LYS A 198 17.51 17.00 -15.57
N LYS A 199 16.83 17.22 -16.69
CA LYS A 199 16.51 16.16 -17.63
C LYS A 199 17.77 15.68 -18.35
N VAL A 200 17.99 14.37 -18.37
CA VAL A 200 19.12 13.72 -19.03
C VAL A 200 18.63 12.50 -19.84
N ASP A 201 19.38 12.11 -20.86
CA ASP A 201 19.04 10.91 -21.64
C ASP A 201 19.29 9.61 -20.84
N LYS A 202 20.28 9.65 -19.95
CA LYS A 202 20.60 8.55 -19.02
C LYS A 202 21.13 9.14 -17.72
N LEU A 203 20.68 8.62 -16.59
CA LEU A 203 21.14 9.06 -15.28
C LEU A 203 22.65 8.88 -15.14
N SER A 204 23.35 9.95 -14.76
CA SER A 204 24.79 9.93 -14.42
C SER A 204 25.01 9.44 -12.98
N GLY A 205 23.97 9.47 -12.18
CA GLY A 205 24.01 9.25 -10.74
C GLY A 205 24.24 10.53 -9.93
N SER A 206 24.19 11.70 -10.60
CA SER A 206 24.19 12.99 -9.91
C SER A 206 22.83 13.26 -9.28
N LYS A 207 22.83 14.12 -8.25
CA LYS A 207 21.58 14.53 -7.59
C LYS A 207 20.69 15.34 -8.53
N ASN A 208 19.38 15.17 -8.36
CA ASN A 208 18.35 15.91 -9.09
C ASN A 208 18.42 15.70 -10.62
N GLU A 209 18.67 14.49 -11.05
CA GLU A 209 18.52 14.08 -12.44
C GLU A 209 17.28 13.23 -12.63
N PHE A 210 16.60 13.41 -13.77
CA PHE A 210 15.58 12.46 -14.22
C PHE A 210 15.76 12.15 -15.71
N SER A 211 15.37 10.95 -16.12
CA SER A 211 15.24 10.58 -17.52
C SER A 211 13.82 10.14 -17.83
N LEU A 212 13.37 10.47 -19.03
CA LEU A 212 12.10 10.03 -19.57
C LEU A 212 12.36 9.33 -20.89
N ASN A 213 12.16 8.02 -20.92
CA ASN A 213 12.45 7.19 -22.08
C ASN A 213 11.17 6.49 -22.56
N HIS A 214 11.03 6.36 -23.88
CA HIS A 214 9.89 5.69 -24.49
C HIS A 214 10.32 4.39 -25.13
N ASN A 215 9.83 3.28 -24.62
CA ASN A 215 9.97 1.98 -25.25
C ASN A 215 8.76 1.74 -26.17
N LYS A 216 8.80 2.28 -27.39
CA LYS A 216 7.71 2.17 -28.36
C LYS A 216 7.30 0.73 -28.71
N PRO A 217 8.23 -0.22 -28.94
CA PRO A 217 7.88 -1.61 -29.17
C PRO A 217 7.10 -2.26 -28.03
N ALA A 218 7.38 -1.88 -26.78
CA ALA A 218 6.69 -2.38 -25.60
C ALA A 218 5.51 -1.50 -25.18
N ASN A 219 5.25 -0.39 -25.87
CA ASN A 219 4.24 0.62 -25.49
C ASN A 219 4.37 1.06 -24.04
N LYS A 220 5.58 1.47 -23.63
CA LYS A 220 5.88 1.88 -22.25
C LYS A 220 6.61 3.21 -22.20
N THR A 221 6.30 3.99 -21.18
CA THR A 221 7.08 5.14 -20.74
C THR A 221 7.87 4.75 -19.49
N ILE A 222 9.15 5.05 -19.48
CA ILE A 222 10.06 4.74 -18.37
C ILE A 222 10.55 6.05 -17.79
N ILE A 223 10.36 6.19 -16.48
CA ILE A 223 10.82 7.33 -15.70
C ILE A 223 11.88 6.82 -14.72
N ASP A 224 13.09 7.36 -14.83
CA ASP A 224 14.14 7.12 -13.86
C ASP A 224 14.46 8.43 -13.14
N VAL A 225 14.49 8.40 -11.82
CA VAL A 225 14.75 9.58 -10.99
C VAL A 225 15.89 9.31 -10.02
N SER A 226 16.87 10.20 -9.97
CA SER A 226 17.95 10.18 -8.98
C SER A 226 17.85 11.41 -8.06
N THR A 227 17.68 11.19 -6.78
CA THR A 227 17.47 12.27 -5.79
C THR A 227 18.64 12.47 -4.83
N SER A 228 19.65 11.59 -4.82
CA SER A 228 20.77 11.67 -3.87
C SER A 228 22.06 12.22 -4.46
N SER A 229 22.87 12.87 -3.61
CA SER A 229 24.26 13.28 -3.89
C SER A 229 25.22 12.38 -3.14
N ASN A 230 26.30 11.95 -3.80
CA ASN A 230 27.35 11.03 -3.32
C ASN A 230 26.97 9.54 -3.45
N ASP A 231 27.92 8.66 -3.14
CA ASP A 231 27.95 7.22 -3.45
C ASP A 231 26.72 6.38 -3.07
N ASN A 232 25.76 6.94 -2.35
CA ASN A 232 24.46 6.34 -2.05
C ASN A 232 23.39 6.78 -3.06
N LYS A 233 23.33 6.09 -4.19
CA LYS A 233 22.31 6.36 -5.22
C LYS A 233 20.94 5.91 -4.73
N SER A 234 19.97 6.83 -4.81
CA SER A 234 18.55 6.49 -4.77
C SER A 234 18.01 6.58 -6.19
N ILE A 235 17.54 5.49 -6.73
CA ILE A 235 16.93 5.46 -8.06
C ILE A 235 15.50 4.94 -7.92
N VAL A 236 14.56 5.76 -8.30
CA VAL A 236 13.16 5.34 -8.49
C VAL A 236 12.97 5.06 -9.97
N HIS A 237 12.67 3.83 -10.31
CA HIS A 237 12.35 3.37 -11.65
C HIS A 237 10.86 3.10 -11.74
N ILE A 238 10.17 3.80 -12.65
CA ILE A 238 8.73 3.66 -12.87
C ILE A 238 8.49 3.32 -14.34
N GLU A 239 7.88 2.17 -14.59
CA GLU A 239 7.36 1.80 -15.90
C GLU A 239 5.85 2.10 -15.95
N ILE A 240 5.39 2.79 -16.98
CA ILE A 240 3.98 3.07 -17.21
C ILE A 240 3.59 2.45 -18.55
N VAL A 241 2.50 1.69 -18.56
CA VAL A 241 1.95 1.16 -19.81
C VAL A 241 1.31 2.32 -20.58
N GLY A 242 1.87 2.62 -21.77
CA GLY A 242 1.48 3.77 -22.57
C GLY A 242 2.65 4.68 -22.91
N ILE A 243 2.44 5.61 -23.85
CA ILE A 243 3.43 6.62 -24.24
C ILE A 243 2.94 7.99 -23.80
N PHE A 244 3.61 8.55 -22.82
CA PHE A 244 3.27 9.83 -22.19
C PHE A 244 4.45 10.79 -22.25
N ASN A 245 4.18 12.08 -22.36
CA ASN A 245 5.19 13.13 -22.21
C ASN A 245 5.23 13.64 -20.75
N HIS A 246 6.20 14.51 -20.44
CA HIS A 246 6.39 15.05 -19.10
C HIS A 246 5.14 15.72 -18.53
N ASP A 247 4.46 16.57 -19.31
CA ASP A 247 3.32 17.36 -18.84
C ASP A 247 2.07 16.52 -18.61
N GLU A 248 2.02 15.34 -19.24
CA GLU A 248 0.94 14.36 -19.07
C GLU A 248 1.09 13.52 -17.79
N LEU A 249 2.30 13.39 -17.28
CA LEU A 249 2.62 12.57 -16.09
C LEU A 249 2.68 13.40 -14.80
N PHE A 250 3.13 14.66 -14.90
CA PHE A 250 3.41 15.52 -13.76
C PHE A 250 2.63 16.83 -13.87
N ALA A 251 1.33 16.75 -14.12
CA ALA A 251 0.47 17.93 -14.12
C ALA A 251 0.56 18.66 -12.76
N VAL A 252 0.86 19.98 -12.82
CA VAL A 252 1.04 20.86 -11.67
C VAL A 252 -0.30 21.29 -11.11
#